data_81a033486f947757f43e0faa1f47da94
#
_entry.id   81a033486f947757f43e0faa1f47da94
#
_cell.length_a   1.000
_cell.length_b   1.000
_cell.length_c   1.000
_cell.angle_alpha   90.00
_cell.angle_beta   90.00
_cell.angle_gamma   90.00
#
_symmetry.space_group_name_H-M   'P 1'
#
loop_
_entity.id
_entity.type
_entity.pdbx_description
1 polymer ?
#
loop_
_entity_poly.entity_id
_entity_poly.type
_entity_poly.pdbx_seq_one_letter_code
_entity_poly.pdbx_strand_id
1 'polypeptide(L)'
;MSNKVFVKTKAPILVGLYNFLLLFLGRIHFIKYEVDCLKYLKMFSKEKVQAGNKASEKALNKFLDNVKSKTLNPATQIFISGELDRVFSNRGKVANIQNENPDFMDQYFPDPIFIVGLPRTGTTALQKMFSLLESCRVLKLWELHY
;
A
#
# COMPACT_ATOMS: atom_id res chain seq x y z
N MET A 1 6.25 -4.97 -33.80
CA MET A 1 4.82 -5.26 -33.59
C MET A 1 4.70 -6.05 -32.29
N SER A 2 4.34 -5.39 -31.20
CA SER A 2 4.23 -6.04 -29.88
C SER A 2 2.79 -6.47 -29.68
N ASN A 3 2.53 -7.79 -29.74
CA ASN A 3 1.25 -8.39 -29.40
C ASN A 3 1.04 -8.25 -27.88
N LYS A 4 0.28 -7.25 -27.46
CA LYS A 4 -0.26 -7.19 -26.11
C LYS A 4 -1.33 -8.28 -25.96
N VAL A 5 -0.95 -9.40 -25.38
CA VAL A 5 -1.91 -10.42 -24.93
C VAL A 5 -2.63 -9.85 -23.71
N PHE A 6 -3.80 -9.27 -23.92
CA PHE A 6 -4.73 -8.95 -22.85
C PHE A 6 -5.36 -10.25 -22.35
N VAL A 7 -4.84 -10.81 -21.27
CA VAL A 7 -5.54 -11.86 -20.55
C VAL A 7 -6.77 -11.23 -19.89
N LYS A 8 -7.92 -11.38 -20.52
CA LYS A 8 -9.21 -10.95 -19.98
C LYS A 8 -9.59 -11.92 -18.86
N THR A 9 -9.05 -11.72 -17.65
CA THR A 9 -9.51 -12.48 -16.47
C THR A 9 -10.95 -12.08 -16.20
N LYS A 10 -11.88 -13.01 -16.38
CA LYS A 10 -13.29 -12.82 -15.97
C LYS A 10 -13.28 -12.67 -14.45
N ALA A 11 -13.62 -11.48 -13.97
CA ALA A 11 -13.84 -11.29 -12.55
C ALA A 11 -14.89 -12.27 -12.04
N PRO A 12 -14.73 -12.87 -10.84
CA PRO A 12 -15.75 -13.72 -10.26
C PRO A 12 -17.11 -12.99 -10.25
N ILE A 13 -18.19 -13.71 -10.51
CA ILE A 13 -19.56 -13.17 -10.60
C ILE A 13 -19.90 -12.31 -9.36
N LEU A 14 -19.43 -12.72 -8.18
CA LEU A 14 -19.61 -11.97 -6.92
C LEU A 14 -18.95 -10.58 -6.96
N VAL A 15 -17.75 -10.46 -7.56
CA VAL A 15 -17.06 -9.17 -7.72
C VAL A 15 -17.80 -8.28 -8.71
N GLY A 16 -18.36 -8.88 -9.77
CA GLY A 16 -19.21 -8.15 -10.72
C GLY A 16 -20.49 -7.61 -10.08
N LEU A 17 -21.16 -8.44 -9.27
CA LEU A 17 -22.37 -8.05 -8.53
C LEU A 17 -22.07 -6.95 -7.50
N TYR A 18 -20.98 -7.10 -6.76
CA TYR A 18 -20.51 -6.09 -5.79
C TYR A 18 -20.22 -4.75 -6.47
N ASN A 19 -19.46 -4.76 -7.58
CA ASN A 19 -19.18 -3.54 -8.34
C ASN A 19 -20.47 -2.90 -8.90
N PHE A 20 -21.44 -3.72 -9.38
CA PHE A 20 -22.73 -3.22 -9.84
C PHE A 20 -23.51 -2.53 -8.70
N LEU A 21 -23.56 -3.16 -7.55
CA LEU A 21 -24.23 -2.58 -6.36
C LEU A 21 -23.57 -1.26 -5.95
N LEU A 22 -22.24 -1.21 -5.90
CA LEU A 22 -21.50 0.02 -5.57
C LEU A 22 -21.74 1.13 -6.60
N LEU A 23 -21.77 0.81 -7.91
CA LEU A 23 -22.07 1.78 -8.96
C LEU A 23 -23.50 2.29 -8.85
N PHE A 24 -24.44 1.41 -8.53
CA PHE A 24 -25.84 1.79 -8.32
C PHE A 24 -26.00 2.75 -7.13
N LEU A 25 -25.38 2.42 -6.00
CA LEU A 25 -25.37 3.28 -4.81
C LEU A 25 -24.66 4.63 -5.07
N GLY A 26 -23.58 4.63 -5.85
CA GLY A 26 -22.91 5.87 -6.27
C GLY A 26 -23.78 6.76 -7.16
N ARG A 27 -24.59 6.13 -8.04
CA ARG A 27 -25.49 6.87 -8.95
C ARG A 27 -26.64 7.59 -8.21
N ILE A 28 -27.05 7.09 -7.07
CA ILE A 28 -28.04 7.77 -6.20
C ILE A 28 -27.40 8.73 -5.18
N HIS A 29 -26.12 9.11 -5.38
CA HIS A 29 -25.35 10.05 -4.56
C HIS A 29 -25.23 9.65 -3.07
N PHE A 30 -25.45 8.38 -2.74
CA PHE A 30 -25.32 7.89 -1.37
C PHE A 30 -23.88 7.69 -0.93
N ILE A 31 -22.96 7.36 -1.89
CA ILE A 31 -21.55 7.08 -1.59
C ILE A 31 -20.67 7.66 -2.70
N LYS A 32 -19.68 8.45 -2.30
CA LYS A 32 -18.66 8.97 -3.23
C LYS A 32 -17.45 8.01 -3.25
N TYR A 33 -17.16 7.43 -4.43
CA TYR A 33 -16.09 6.46 -4.61
C TYR A 33 -14.87 7.09 -5.31
N GLU A 34 -14.39 8.22 -4.84
CA GLU A 34 -13.18 8.82 -5.39
C GLU A 34 -12.06 8.79 -4.36
N VAL A 35 -10.87 8.37 -4.80
CA VAL A 35 -9.67 8.48 -3.97
C VAL A 35 -9.36 9.96 -3.75
N ASP A 36 -9.47 10.43 -2.52
CA ASP A 36 -9.15 11.81 -2.15
C ASP A 36 -7.63 12.03 -2.15
N CYS A 37 -7.10 12.28 -3.34
CA CYS A 37 -5.66 12.51 -3.53
C CYS A 37 -5.15 13.73 -2.74
N LEU A 38 -5.99 14.75 -2.52
CA LEU A 38 -5.59 15.93 -1.75
C LEU A 38 -5.43 15.61 -0.27
N LYS A 39 -6.29 14.72 0.28
CA LYS A 39 -6.15 14.21 1.64
C LYS A 39 -4.76 13.61 1.85
N TYR A 40 -4.34 12.70 0.96
CA TYR A 40 -3.07 11.99 1.11
C TYR A 40 -1.85 12.89 0.91
N LEU A 41 -1.90 13.85 -0.01
CA LEU A 41 -0.86 14.86 -0.15
C LEU A 41 -0.73 15.74 1.11
N LYS A 42 -1.86 16.15 1.70
CA LYS A 42 -1.86 16.89 2.96
C LYS A 42 -1.33 16.06 4.14
N MET A 43 -1.70 14.78 4.21
CA MET A 43 -1.18 13.86 5.23
C MET A 43 0.33 13.72 5.09
N PHE A 44 0.83 13.51 3.88
CA PHE A 44 2.26 13.41 3.61
C PHE A 44 3.03 14.68 3.97
N SER A 45 2.50 15.87 3.65
CA SER A 45 3.14 17.15 3.95
C SER A 45 3.15 17.50 5.44
N LYS A 46 2.20 17.01 6.22
CA LYS A 46 2.14 17.20 7.67
C LYS A 46 3.15 16.33 8.42
N GLU A 47 3.50 15.18 7.87
CA GLU A 47 4.53 14.34 8.43
C GLU A 47 5.87 15.02 8.21
N LYS A 48 6.44 15.67 9.26
CA LYS A 48 7.82 16.14 9.28
C LYS A 48 8.77 14.94 9.27
N VAL A 49 8.77 14.17 8.20
CA VAL A 49 9.64 13.02 8.06
C VAL A 49 11.02 13.47 7.62
N GLN A 50 12.03 13.03 8.38
CA GLN A 50 13.45 13.26 8.16
C GLN A 50 13.94 12.98 6.73
N ALA A 51 15.13 13.50 6.43
CA ALA A 51 15.80 13.47 5.13
C ALA A 51 15.68 12.14 4.36
N GLY A 52 14.96 12.12 3.31
CA GLY A 52 14.60 10.98 2.43
C GLY A 52 13.36 11.31 1.60
N ASN A 53 12.74 12.41 1.89
CA ASN A 53 11.36 12.73 1.59
C ASN A 53 11.06 13.10 0.12
N LYS A 54 12.01 13.69 -0.61
CA LYS A 54 11.77 14.15 -1.99
C LYS A 54 11.49 13.01 -2.97
N ALA A 55 12.18 11.89 -2.82
CA ALA A 55 11.96 10.71 -3.69
C ALA A 55 10.60 10.06 -3.38
N SER A 56 10.25 9.94 -2.10
CA SER A 56 8.96 9.40 -1.65
C SER A 56 7.79 10.30 -2.05
N GLU A 57 7.95 11.61 -1.93
CA GLU A 57 6.96 12.60 -2.38
C GLU A 57 6.73 12.51 -3.88
N LYS A 58 7.81 12.46 -4.67
CA LYS A 58 7.74 12.30 -6.13
C LYS A 58 7.05 10.98 -6.51
N ALA A 59 7.33 9.89 -5.79
CA ALA A 59 6.70 8.60 -6.01
C ALA A 59 5.20 8.63 -5.69
N LEU A 60 4.82 9.25 -4.57
CA LEU A 60 3.43 9.42 -4.17
C LEU A 60 2.67 10.28 -5.20
N ASN A 61 3.21 11.42 -5.60
CA ASN A 61 2.60 12.29 -6.61
C ASN A 61 2.35 11.52 -7.91
N LYS A 62 3.38 10.81 -8.42
CA LYS A 62 3.25 10.00 -9.63
C LYS A 62 2.20 8.89 -9.49
N PHE A 63 2.10 8.25 -8.32
CA PHE A 63 1.08 7.25 -8.05
C PHE A 63 -0.32 7.86 -8.08
N LEU A 64 -0.54 8.97 -7.37
CA LEU A 64 -1.83 9.65 -7.31
C LEU A 64 -2.26 10.21 -8.67
N ASP A 65 -1.32 10.72 -9.47
CA ASP A 65 -1.60 11.17 -10.84
C ASP A 65 -2.04 10.00 -11.74
N ASN A 66 -1.41 8.83 -11.59
CA ASN A 66 -1.85 7.62 -12.28
C ASN A 66 -3.24 7.15 -11.84
N VAL A 67 -3.57 7.28 -10.56
CA VAL A 67 -4.91 6.96 -10.03
C VAL A 67 -5.96 7.89 -10.62
N LYS A 68 -5.68 9.20 -10.67
CA LYS A 68 -6.57 10.22 -11.25
C LYS A 68 -6.77 10.04 -12.76
N SER A 69 -5.71 9.67 -13.48
CA SER A 69 -5.74 9.55 -14.95
C SER A 69 -6.50 8.32 -15.45
N LYS A 70 -6.86 7.38 -14.57
CA LYS A 70 -7.52 6.12 -14.92
C LYS A 70 -8.94 6.08 -14.40
N THR A 71 -9.85 5.58 -15.24
CA THR A 71 -11.21 5.23 -14.81
C THR A 71 -11.13 3.91 -14.02
N LEU A 72 -11.11 4.01 -12.71
CA LEU A 72 -11.07 2.87 -11.81
C LEU A 72 -12.49 2.46 -11.39
N ASN A 73 -12.71 1.16 -11.25
CA ASN A 73 -13.97 0.68 -10.68
C ASN A 73 -14.04 1.00 -9.17
N PRO A 74 -15.26 1.11 -8.59
CA PRO A 74 -15.45 1.48 -7.18
C PRO A 74 -14.70 0.57 -6.20
N ALA A 75 -14.68 -0.74 -6.43
CA ALA A 75 -13.97 -1.67 -5.55
C ALA A 75 -12.46 -1.41 -5.53
N THR A 76 -11.86 -1.10 -6.68
CA THR A 76 -10.44 -0.72 -6.76
C THR A 76 -10.17 0.59 -6.03
N GLN A 77 -11.06 1.57 -6.15
CA GLN A 77 -10.91 2.85 -5.46
C GLN A 77 -10.99 2.70 -3.94
N ILE A 78 -11.95 1.91 -3.43
CA ILE A 78 -12.07 1.57 -2.01
C ILE A 78 -10.81 0.86 -1.52
N PHE A 79 -10.31 -0.11 -2.28
CA PHE A 79 -9.08 -0.84 -1.94
C PHE A 79 -7.87 0.09 -1.85
N ILE A 80 -7.66 0.95 -2.86
CA ILE A 80 -6.55 1.92 -2.87
C ILE A 80 -6.67 2.89 -1.69
N SER A 81 -7.86 3.42 -1.41
CA SER A 81 -8.07 4.32 -0.28
C SER A 81 -7.76 3.63 1.05
N GLY A 82 -8.23 2.39 1.24
CA GLY A 82 -7.95 1.60 2.45
C GLY A 82 -6.45 1.33 2.65
N GLU A 83 -5.73 0.99 1.57
CA GLU A 83 -4.28 0.77 1.65
C GLU A 83 -3.52 2.07 1.95
N LEU A 84 -3.90 3.19 1.35
CA LEU A 84 -3.30 4.48 1.66
C LEU A 84 -3.58 4.90 3.11
N ASP A 85 -4.82 4.77 3.58
CA ASP A 85 -5.17 5.08 4.97
C ASP A 85 -4.36 4.23 5.94
N ARG A 86 -4.18 2.93 5.67
CA ARG A 86 -3.37 2.04 6.48
C ARG A 86 -1.90 2.47 6.52
N VAL A 87 -1.32 2.77 5.36
CA VAL A 87 0.09 3.20 5.27
C VAL A 87 0.32 4.49 6.06
N PHE A 88 -0.52 5.50 5.86
CA PHE A 88 -0.38 6.78 6.57
C PHE A 88 -0.67 6.65 8.07
N SER A 89 -1.65 5.84 8.47
CA SER A 89 -1.92 5.56 9.88
C SER A 89 -0.72 4.89 10.56
N ASN A 90 -0.11 3.89 9.92
CA ASN A 90 1.06 3.21 10.48
C ASN A 90 2.27 4.13 10.58
N ARG A 91 2.50 4.99 9.59
CA ARG A 91 3.57 6.00 9.67
C ARG A 91 3.37 6.94 10.86
N GLY A 92 2.13 7.40 11.09
CA GLY A 92 1.81 8.22 12.25
C GLY A 92 2.07 7.51 13.57
N LYS A 93 1.69 6.22 13.69
CA LYS A 93 1.98 5.39 14.87
C LYS A 93 3.49 5.27 15.11
N VAL A 94 4.27 4.99 14.07
CA VAL A 94 5.74 4.89 14.18
C VAL A 94 6.34 6.22 14.67
N ALA A 95 5.91 7.35 14.08
CA ALA A 95 6.38 8.65 14.50
C ALA A 95 6.05 8.95 15.98
N ASN A 96 4.86 8.56 16.45
CA ASN A 96 4.49 8.70 17.85
C ASN A 96 5.38 7.85 18.78
N ILE A 97 5.60 6.57 18.41
CA ILE A 97 6.47 5.68 19.18
C ILE A 97 7.90 6.24 19.29
N GLN A 98 8.42 6.79 18.20
CA GLN A 98 9.74 7.43 18.18
C GLN A 98 9.81 8.66 19.08
N ASN A 99 8.74 9.49 19.12
CA ASN A 99 8.66 10.65 19.97
C ASN A 99 8.54 10.29 21.46
N GLU A 100 7.78 9.22 21.77
CA GLU A 100 7.58 8.72 23.13
C GLU A 100 8.82 7.98 23.68
N ASN A 101 9.62 7.42 22.79
CA ASN A 101 10.80 6.60 23.14
C ASN A 101 12.02 7.05 22.33
N PRO A 102 12.62 8.21 22.66
CA PRO A 102 13.77 8.73 21.92
C PRO A 102 14.96 7.76 21.89
N ASP A 103 15.18 7.01 22.98
CA ASP A 103 16.26 6.02 23.10
C ASP A 103 16.07 4.81 22.18
N PHE A 104 14.88 4.66 21.57
CA PHE A 104 14.59 3.58 20.64
C PHE A 104 15.48 3.63 19.38
N MET A 105 15.86 4.83 18.95
CA MET A 105 16.71 5.03 17.77
C MET A 105 18.18 4.68 18.04
N ASP A 106 18.61 4.68 19.31
CA ASP A 106 19.98 4.36 19.72
C ASP A 106 20.17 2.85 19.96
N GLN A 107 19.09 2.06 19.87
CA GLN A 107 19.19 0.61 20.01
C GLN A 107 19.86 0.00 18.78
N TYR A 108 20.79 -0.93 19.01
CA TYR A 108 21.38 -1.71 17.94
C TYR A 108 20.35 -2.70 17.38
N PHE A 109 20.06 -2.54 16.11
CA PHE A 109 19.30 -3.53 15.35
C PHE A 109 20.25 -4.26 14.39
N PRO A 110 20.19 -5.58 14.31
CA PRO A 110 20.94 -6.34 13.31
C PRO A 110 20.49 -5.91 11.91
N ASP A 111 21.43 -5.92 10.95
CA ASP A 111 21.17 -5.51 9.57
C ASP A 111 19.99 -6.27 8.95
N PRO A 112 18.92 -5.61 8.51
CA PRO A 112 17.77 -6.28 7.95
C PRO A 112 18.07 -6.79 6.52
N ILE A 113 17.58 -7.98 6.21
CA ILE A 113 17.61 -8.54 4.86
C ILE A 113 16.32 -8.19 4.14
N PHE A 114 16.41 -7.41 3.06
CA PHE A 114 15.26 -7.07 2.23
C PHE A 114 15.18 -7.98 1.00
N ILE A 115 14.08 -8.71 0.84
CA ILE A 115 13.79 -9.51 -0.34
C ILE A 115 12.91 -8.68 -1.27
N VAL A 116 13.47 -8.24 -2.39
CA VAL A 116 12.78 -7.40 -3.38
C VAL A 116 12.65 -8.16 -4.70
N GLY A 117 11.47 -8.13 -5.29
CA GLY A 117 11.22 -8.76 -6.58
C GLY A 117 9.87 -8.38 -7.17
N LEU A 118 9.70 -8.65 -8.46
CA LEU A 118 8.41 -8.49 -9.13
C LEU A 118 7.41 -9.54 -8.63
N PRO A 119 6.10 -9.30 -8.75
CA PRO A 119 5.09 -10.30 -8.43
C PRO A 119 5.38 -11.64 -9.14
N ARG A 120 5.22 -12.75 -8.42
CA ARG A 120 5.41 -14.13 -8.92
C ARG A 120 6.84 -14.52 -9.30
N THR A 121 7.86 -13.85 -8.75
CA THR A 121 9.29 -14.18 -8.95
C THR A 121 9.87 -15.09 -7.85
N GLY A 122 9.03 -15.66 -6.98
CA GLY A 122 9.47 -16.61 -5.95
C GLY A 122 9.92 -15.96 -4.63
N THR A 123 9.68 -14.67 -4.41
CA THR A 123 10.02 -13.97 -3.15
C THR A 123 9.45 -14.65 -1.92
N THR A 124 8.22 -15.18 -1.98
CA THR A 124 7.61 -15.94 -0.88
C THR A 124 8.33 -17.26 -0.60
N ALA A 125 8.81 -17.95 -1.64
CA ALA A 125 9.57 -19.19 -1.48
C ALA A 125 10.92 -18.89 -0.81
N LEU A 126 11.60 -17.84 -1.26
CA LEU A 126 12.86 -17.39 -0.66
C LEU A 126 12.67 -16.98 0.80
N GLN A 127 11.60 -16.23 1.12
CA GLN A 127 11.26 -15.88 2.51
C GLN A 127 11.07 -17.13 3.38
N LYS A 128 10.38 -18.17 2.88
CA LYS A 128 10.22 -19.44 3.60
C LYS A 128 11.55 -20.15 3.80
N MET A 129 12.46 -20.11 2.83
CA MET A 129 13.80 -20.69 2.99
C MET A 129 14.58 -19.99 4.10
N PHE A 130 14.56 -18.66 4.14
CA PHE A 130 15.19 -17.90 5.24
C PHE A 130 14.57 -18.21 6.60
N SER A 131 13.26 -18.50 6.67
CA SER A 131 12.61 -18.87 7.93
C SER A 131 13.07 -20.20 8.53
N LEU A 132 13.79 -21.02 7.76
CA LEU A 132 14.38 -22.29 8.24
C LEU A 132 15.77 -22.08 8.88
N LEU A 133 16.35 -20.89 8.72
CA LEU A 133 17.65 -20.58 9.34
C LEU A 133 17.43 -20.07 10.76
N GLU A 134 18.11 -20.67 11.73
CA GLU A 134 18.03 -20.27 13.14
C GLU A 134 18.50 -18.83 13.39
N SER A 135 19.40 -18.34 12.54
CA SER A 135 19.92 -16.96 12.59
C SER A 135 18.98 -15.90 12.00
N CYS A 136 17.88 -16.32 11.36
CA CYS A 136 16.98 -15.39 10.66
C CYS A 136 15.58 -15.40 11.29
N ARG A 137 15.12 -14.22 11.73
CA ARG A 137 13.72 -14.00 12.08
C ARG A 137 12.98 -13.44 10.89
N VAL A 138 12.02 -14.18 10.35
CA VAL A 138 11.17 -13.72 9.24
C VAL A 138 9.88 -13.16 9.81
N LEU A 139 9.52 -11.93 9.41
CA LEU A 139 8.26 -11.30 9.79
C LEU A 139 7.08 -12.04 9.14
N LYS A 140 6.06 -12.32 9.93
CA LYS A 140 4.80 -12.90 9.44
C LYS A 140 3.88 -11.80 8.92
N LEU A 141 3.00 -12.15 7.99
CA LEU A 141 2.08 -11.18 7.35
C LEU A 141 1.26 -10.38 8.38
N TRP A 142 0.77 -11.04 9.43
CA TRP A 142 -0.01 -10.38 10.48
C TRP A 142 0.84 -9.40 11.31
N GLU A 143 2.15 -9.61 11.46
CA GLU A 143 3.06 -8.65 12.12
C GLU A 143 3.29 -7.38 11.30
N LEU A 144 3.06 -7.45 9.98
CA LEU A 144 3.20 -6.32 9.07
C LEU A 144 1.90 -5.50 8.93
N HIS A 145 0.77 -6.04 9.37
CA HIS A 145 -0.54 -5.42 9.21
C HIS A 145 -1.10 -4.73 10.46
N TYR A 146 -0.43 -4.85 11.61
CA TYR A 146 -0.88 -4.24 12.88
C TYR A 146 0.07 -3.18 13.38
#